data_82f164a699161e2b77bfef197f7f232c
#
_entry.id   82f164a699161e2b77bfef197f7f232c
#
_cell.length_a   1.000
_cell.length_b   1.000
_cell.length_c   1.000
_cell.angle_alpha   90.00
_cell.angle_beta   90.00
_cell.angle_gamma   90.00
#
_symmetry.space_group_name_H-M   'P 1'
#
loop_
_entity.id
_entity.type
_entity.pdbx_description
1 polymer ?
#
loop_
_entity_poly.entity_id
_entity_poly.type
_entity_poly.pdbx_seq_one_letter_code
_entity_poly.pdbx_strand_id
1 'polypeptide(L)'
;MLSSRKWNDGKRWSRFTALFASSLLIICFTVHSAKGESTMLLKPEIKQNGVSIEGVLYTPNGEGSFPTVILTHGFTGNYTYITGNIAKELAKAGFAAYAFNLRNPDTRSMLNTSVLTEAATLDTVIDQIKALDCVDPEQIFLLGESQGGFVSAYVAARREDIQALVLYYPAFVLQDDAKERNPGWDEPGHVFQDDPSFGVSAIYARDALSFDIYEAIANYHRDVLIVHGDRDTVVPLIYSERAVSVYDHAELKVVEGAGHGFYSGEPFRISTQFAKDFLTMHIK
;
A
#
# COMPACT_ATOMS: atom_id res chain seq x y z
N MET A 1 16.79 -77.57 20.12
CA MET A 1 15.52 -78.07 20.82
C MET A 1 14.61 -76.88 20.98
N LEU A 2 13.39 -76.99 20.44
CA LEU A 2 12.11 -76.35 20.82
C LEU A 2 12.09 -74.82 20.86
N SER A 3 11.12 -74.13 20.34
CA SER A 3 9.97 -74.40 19.43
C SER A 3 9.31 -73.01 19.16
N SER A 4 8.85 -72.93 17.97
CA SER A 4 7.86 -71.96 17.42
C SER A 4 6.79 -71.42 18.41
N ARG A 5 6.43 -70.19 18.26
CA ARG A 5 5.00 -69.80 18.08
C ARG A 5 4.89 -68.50 17.32
N LYS A 6 4.21 -68.56 16.18
CA LYS A 6 3.61 -67.45 15.46
C LYS A 6 2.46 -66.89 16.29
N TRP A 7 2.31 -65.59 16.34
CA TRP A 7 1.02 -64.95 16.50
C TRP A 7 0.87 -63.84 15.48
N ASN A 8 -0.13 -64.01 14.66
CA ASN A 8 -0.62 -63.12 13.64
C ASN A 8 -1.81 -62.39 14.26
N ASP A 9 -1.77 -61.08 14.30
CA ASP A 9 -3.03 -60.34 14.46
C ASP A 9 -2.88 -59.00 13.73
N GLY A 10 -3.59 -58.99 12.62
CA GLY A 10 -3.79 -57.79 11.81
C GLY A 10 -4.67 -56.78 12.51
N LYS A 11 -4.18 -55.61 12.76
CA LYS A 11 -5.00 -54.41 12.96
C LYS A 11 -4.64 -53.35 11.94
N ARG A 12 -5.51 -53.27 10.93
CA ARG A 12 -5.63 -52.17 10.00
C ARG A 12 -5.87 -50.89 10.79
N TRP A 13 -4.87 -50.02 10.85
CA TRP A 13 -5.05 -48.63 11.28
C TRP A 13 -5.44 -47.82 10.04
N SER A 14 -6.75 -47.49 9.96
CA SER A 14 -7.26 -46.49 9.05
C SER A 14 -6.65 -45.11 9.42
N ARG A 15 -5.87 -44.57 8.51
CA ARG A 15 -5.40 -43.17 8.61
C ARG A 15 -6.60 -42.26 8.37
N PHE A 16 -7.18 -41.72 9.42
CA PHE A 16 -8.00 -40.51 9.34
C PHE A 16 -7.09 -39.33 9.17
N THR A 17 -6.91 -38.86 7.94
CA THR A 17 -6.41 -37.52 7.64
C THR A 17 -7.54 -36.56 7.96
N ALA A 18 -7.50 -35.97 9.15
CA ALA A 18 -8.33 -34.81 9.47
C ALA A 18 -7.75 -33.59 8.75
N LEU A 19 -8.39 -33.23 7.64
CA LEU A 19 -8.23 -31.90 7.03
C LEU A 19 -8.85 -30.89 8.01
N PHE A 20 -8.00 -30.20 8.78
CA PHE A 20 -8.39 -28.96 9.44
C PHE A 20 -8.45 -27.86 8.38
N ALA A 21 -9.61 -27.69 7.77
CA ALA A 21 -9.96 -26.45 7.11
C ALA A 21 -10.19 -25.42 8.21
N SER A 22 -9.17 -24.63 8.53
CA SER A 22 -9.34 -23.43 9.34
C SER A 22 -10.08 -22.39 8.48
N SER A 23 -11.41 -22.42 8.56
CA SER A 23 -12.24 -21.34 8.05
C SER A 23 -11.90 -20.09 8.85
N LEU A 24 -11.14 -19.18 8.24
CA LEU A 24 -10.92 -17.85 8.77
C LEU A 24 -12.27 -17.12 8.70
N LEU A 25 -12.99 -17.10 9.81
CA LEU A 25 -14.24 -16.33 9.92
C LEU A 25 -13.87 -14.86 10.03
N ILE A 26 -13.81 -14.17 8.88
CA ILE A 26 -13.61 -12.72 8.85
C ILE A 26 -14.94 -12.09 9.28
N ILE A 27 -15.03 -11.69 10.55
CA ILE A 27 -16.20 -10.99 11.10
C ILE A 27 -16.16 -9.56 10.60
N CYS A 28 -16.89 -9.27 9.53
CA CYS A 28 -17.19 -7.90 9.12
C CYS A 28 -18.22 -7.30 10.10
N PHE A 29 -17.78 -6.38 10.97
CA PHE A 29 -18.71 -5.57 11.74
C PHE A 29 -19.31 -4.51 10.81
N THR A 30 -20.56 -4.71 10.37
CA THR A 30 -21.31 -3.67 9.66
C THR A 30 -21.74 -2.59 10.63
N VAL A 31 -21.18 -1.39 10.48
CA VAL A 31 -21.76 -0.18 11.08
C VAL A 31 -22.89 0.28 10.16
N HIS A 32 -24.13 0.28 10.65
CA HIS A 32 -25.30 0.72 9.87
C HIS A 32 -25.12 2.16 9.39
N SER A 33 -25.17 2.34 8.10
CA SER A 33 -25.23 3.69 7.47
C SER A 33 -26.58 4.33 7.77
N ALA A 34 -26.55 5.63 8.09
CA ALA A 34 -27.77 6.43 8.18
C ALA A 34 -28.42 6.55 6.79
N LYS A 35 -29.75 6.57 6.73
CA LYS A 35 -30.51 6.72 5.48
C LYS A 35 -30.02 7.94 4.68
N GLY A 36 -29.33 7.71 3.55
CA GLY A 36 -28.89 8.76 2.65
C GLY A 36 -27.42 8.72 2.24
N GLU A 37 -26.57 7.88 2.88
CA GLU A 37 -25.18 7.73 2.45
C GLU A 37 -25.07 6.74 1.30
N SER A 38 -24.31 7.11 0.26
CA SER A 38 -24.09 6.30 -0.94
C SER A 38 -22.99 5.24 -0.75
N THR A 39 -22.40 5.12 0.46
CA THR A 39 -21.26 4.25 0.74
C THR A 39 -21.39 3.58 2.10
N MET A 40 -20.80 2.39 2.26
CA MET A 40 -20.67 1.70 3.55
C MET A 40 -19.24 1.85 4.08
N LEU A 41 -19.09 1.79 5.40
CA LEU A 41 -17.80 1.77 6.08
C LEU A 41 -17.62 0.44 6.80
N LEU A 42 -16.54 -0.25 6.50
CA LEU A 42 -16.14 -1.51 7.10
C LEU A 42 -14.79 -1.35 7.80
N LYS A 43 -14.53 -2.16 8.81
CA LYS A 43 -13.23 -2.24 9.48
C LYS A 43 -12.75 -3.69 9.47
N PRO A 44 -12.19 -4.16 8.35
CA PRO A 44 -11.67 -5.52 8.28
C PRO A 44 -10.50 -5.69 9.25
N GLU A 45 -10.41 -6.85 9.86
CA GLU A 45 -9.28 -7.18 10.72
C GLU A 45 -8.09 -7.62 9.86
N ILE A 46 -7.17 -6.69 9.58
CA ILE A 46 -5.93 -6.95 8.85
C ILE A 46 -4.79 -7.06 9.86
N LYS A 47 -3.94 -8.08 9.72
CA LYS A 47 -2.83 -8.34 10.64
C LYS A 47 -1.53 -8.59 9.92
N GLN A 48 -0.44 -8.06 10.50
CA GLN A 48 0.92 -8.41 10.14
C GLN A 48 1.61 -8.99 11.37
N ASN A 49 2.15 -10.21 11.28
CA ASN A 49 2.82 -10.91 12.39
C ASN A 49 1.96 -10.99 13.67
N GLY A 50 0.63 -11.11 13.53
CA GLY A 50 -0.31 -11.18 14.65
C GLY A 50 -0.74 -9.83 15.22
N VAL A 51 -0.20 -8.71 14.74
CA VAL A 51 -0.53 -7.35 15.16
C VAL A 51 -1.49 -6.71 14.16
N SER A 52 -2.54 -6.07 14.67
CA SER A 52 -3.56 -5.44 13.84
C SER A 52 -3.05 -4.17 13.17
N ILE A 53 -3.29 -4.07 11.86
CA ILE A 53 -3.09 -2.86 11.06
C ILE A 53 -4.39 -2.07 11.08
N GLU A 54 -4.33 -0.84 11.61
CA GLU A 54 -5.49 0.04 11.65
C GLU A 54 -5.83 0.59 10.27
N GLY A 55 -7.09 0.51 9.89
CA GLY A 55 -7.57 1.02 8.60
C GLY A 55 -9.09 0.99 8.49
N VAL A 56 -9.58 1.55 7.39
CA VAL A 56 -11.01 1.57 7.05
C VAL A 56 -11.19 1.24 5.57
N LEU A 57 -12.20 0.46 5.28
CA LEU A 57 -12.64 0.13 3.93
C LEU A 57 -13.98 0.82 3.67
N TYR A 58 -13.99 1.72 2.71
CA TYR A 58 -15.23 2.29 2.17
C TYR A 58 -15.63 1.47 0.94
N THR A 59 -16.92 1.10 0.86
CA THR A 59 -17.46 0.41 -0.32
C THR A 59 -18.67 1.16 -0.86
N PRO A 60 -19.02 1.01 -2.14
CA PRO A 60 -20.34 1.37 -2.61
C PRO A 60 -21.42 0.65 -1.80
N ASN A 61 -22.64 1.20 -1.78
CA ASN A 61 -23.79 0.47 -1.25
C ASN A 61 -24.17 -0.68 -2.18
N GLY A 62 -24.52 -1.81 -1.60
CA GLY A 62 -24.98 -3.00 -2.32
C GLY A 62 -24.16 -4.25 -2.01
N GLU A 63 -24.57 -5.34 -2.63
CA GLU A 63 -23.88 -6.62 -2.56
C GLU A 63 -23.02 -6.82 -3.80
N GLY A 64 -21.92 -7.56 -3.66
CA GLY A 64 -21.02 -7.91 -4.74
C GLY A 64 -19.56 -7.58 -4.41
N SER A 65 -18.68 -7.93 -5.34
CA SER A 65 -17.26 -7.58 -5.28
C SER A 65 -17.00 -6.34 -6.13
N PHE A 66 -16.14 -5.45 -5.62
CA PHE A 66 -15.86 -4.16 -6.25
C PHE A 66 -14.40 -4.08 -6.67
N PRO A 67 -14.09 -3.40 -7.80
CA PRO A 67 -12.72 -2.98 -8.09
C PRO A 67 -12.19 -2.19 -6.89
N THR A 68 -10.96 -2.48 -6.45
CA THR A 68 -10.49 -2.04 -5.14
C THR A 68 -9.23 -1.21 -5.24
N VAL A 69 -9.25 -0.05 -4.60
CA VAL A 69 -8.08 0.83 -4.46
C VAL A 69 -7.55 0.74 -3.04
N ILE A 70 -6.26 0.44 -2.89
CA ILE A 70 -5.56 0.46 -1.61
C ILE A 70 -4.73 1.74 -1.54
N LEU A 71 -4.91 2.52 -0.46
CA LEU A 71 -4.37 3.88 -0.34
C LEU A 71 -3.29 3.94 0.75
N THR A 72 -2.12 4.48 0.41
CA THR A 72 -0.96 4.65 1.28
C THR A 72 -0.68 6.12 1.55
N HIS A 73 -0.63 6.50 2.83
CA HIS A 73 -0.37 7.87 3.26
C HIS A 73 1.13 8.24 3.23
N GLY A 74 1.44 9.54 3.25
CA GLY A 74 2.80 10.08 3.33
C GLY A 74 3.46 9.90 4.70
N PHE A 75 4.74 10.31 4.78
CA PHE A 75 5.53 10.32 6.01
C PHE A 75 4.80 11.09 7.12
N THR A 76 4.75 10.59 8.33
CA THR A 76 3.98 11.12 9.47
C THR A 76 2.45 11.14 9.31
N GLY A 77 1.90 10.76 8.15
CA GLY A 77 0.47 10.67 7.90
C GLY A 77 -0.22 9.52 8.64
N ASN A 78 -1.51 9.41 8.43
CA ASN A 78 -2.34 8.26 8.82
C ASN A 78 -3.57 8.19 7.91
N TYR A 79 -4.30 7.09 7.97
CA TYR A 79 -5.45 6.82 7.11
C TYR A 79 -6.66 7.77 7.30
N THR A 80 -6.70 8.59 8.35
CA THR A 80 -7.84 9.47 8.62
C THR A 80 -7.76 10.82 7.91
N TYR A 81 -6.58 11.15 7.34
CA TYR A 81 -6.36 12.42 6.64
C TYR A 81 -6.70 12.33 5.15
N ILE A 82 -5.74 12.64 4.28
CA ILE A 82 -5.95 12.75 2.83
C ILE A 82 -6.49 11.43 2.26
N THR A 83 -5.80 10.31 2.54
CA THR A 83 -6.15 9.00 1.99
C THR A 83 -7.55 8.55 2.39
N GLY A 84 -7.98 8.79 3.62
CA GLY A 84 -9.34 8.49 4.07
C GLY A 84 -10.42 9.34 3.37
N ASN A 85 -10.10 10.59 3.05
CA ASN A 85 -11.02 11.45 2.30
C ASN A 85 -11.09 11.03 0.82
N ILE A 86 -9.95 10.69 0.20
CA ILE A 86 -9.91 10.16 -1.16
C ILE A 86 -10.68 8.83 -1.23
N ALA A 87 -10.49 7.93 -0.25
CA ALA A 87 -11.19 6.64 -0.19
C ALA A 87 -12.72 6.80 -0.20
N LYS A 88 -13.26 7.79 0.52
CA LYS A 88 -14.70 8.11 0.49
C LYS A 88 -15.16 8.53 -0.90
N GLU A 89 -14.38 9.36 -1.59
CA GLU A 89 -14.72 9.83 -2.93
C GLU A 89 -14.62 8.72 -3.98
N LEU A 90 -13.65 7.81 -3.83
CA LEU A 90 -13.54 6.62 -4.68
C LEU A 90 -14.69 5.64 -4.46
N ALA A 91 -15.14 5.46 -3.20
CA ALA A 91 -16.30 4.62 -2.91
C ALA A 91 -17.60 5.15 -3.55
N LYS A 92 -17.79 6.48 -3.58
CA LYS A 92 -18.90 7.11 -4.32
C LYS A 92 -18.79 6.90 -5.84
N ALA A 93 -17.59 6.68 -6.35
CA ALA A 93 -17.31 6.43 -7.76
C ALA A 93 -17.40 4.94 -8.16
N GLY A 94 -17.73 4.04 -7.22
CA GLY A 94 -17.94 2.62 -7.51
C GLY A 94 -16.80 1.68 -7.10
N PHE A 95 -15.77 2.18 -6.42
CA PHE A 95 -14.65 1.37 -5.93
C PHE A 95 -14.84 0.94 -4.48
N ALA A 96 -14.36 -0.22 -4.09
CA ALA A 96 -13.95 -0.42 -2.72
C ALA A 96 -12.61 0.33 -2.51
N ALA A 97 -12.45 1.01 -1.37
CA ALA A 97 -11.27 1.84 -1.14
C ALA A 97 -10.78 1.68 0.31
N TYR A 98 -9.59 1.09 0.47
CA TYR A 98 -8.99 0.80 1.77
C TYR A 98 -7.88 1.78 2.09
N ALA A 99 -8.08 2.59 3.11
CA ALA A 99 -7.06 3.48 3.68
C ALA A 99 -6.62 2.94 5.03
N PHE A 100 -5.30 2.84 5.28
CA PHE A 100 -4.74 2.21 6.46
C PHE A 100 -3.46 2.90 6.93
N ASN A 101 -3.04 2.59 8.16
CA ASN A 101 -1.75 3.03 8.68
C ASN A 101 -0.62 2.19 8.08
N LEU A 102 0.18 2.81 7.21
CA LEU A 102 1.25 2.16 6.46
C LEU A 102 2.41 1.68 7.36
N ARG A 103 2.59 2.32 8.51
CA ARG A 103 3.67 1.95 9.44
C ARG A 103 3.39 0.61 10.10
N ASN A 104 4.47 -0.13 10.37
CA ASN A 104 4.38 -1.35 11.14
C ASN A 104 3.70 -1.08 12.50
N PRO A 105 2.58 -1.77 12.80
CA PRO A 105 1.82 -1.54 14.03
C PRO A 105 2.58 -1.92 15.31
N ASP A 106 3.58 -2.83 15.23
CA ASP A 106 4.42 -3.24 16.36
C ASP A 106 5.27 -2.09 16.91
N THR A 107 5.47 -1.08 16.10
CA THR A 107 6.34 0.02 16.46
C THR A 107 5.58 1.32 16.24
N ARG A 108 4.89 1.78 17.24
CA ARG A 108 4.41 3.16 17.33
C ARG A 108 5.56 4.18 17.22
N SER A 109 6.78 3.70 17.12
CA SER A 109 8.01 4.44 16.98
C SER A 109 8.41 4.51 15.51
N MET A 110 8.71 5.70 15.03
CA MET A 110 9.34 5.94 13.73
C MET A 110 10.70 5.23 13.58
N LEU A 111 11.28 4.80 14.70
CA LEU A 111 12.61 4.15 14.74
C LEU A 111 12.70 2.81 14.01
N ASN A 112 11.57 2.13 13.78
CA ASN A 112 11.53 0.88 13.02
C ASN A 112 10.78 1.01 11.68
N THR A 113 10.62 2.24 11.21
CA THR A 113 10.00 2.56 9.93
C THR A 113 11.05 2.78 8.87
N SER A 114 10.90 2.12 7.74
CA SER A 114 11.65 2.35 6.51
C SER A 114 10.77 2.06 5.30
N VAL A 115 11.18 2.48 4.12
CA VAL A 115 10.45 2.18 2.86
C VAL A 115 10.28 0.68 2.63
N LEU A 116 11.22 -0.16 3.08
CA LEU A 116 11.10 -1.61 2.94
C LEU A 116 10.17 -2.23 3.98
N THR A 117 10.15 -1.73 5.22
CA THR A 117 9.19 -2.21 6.23
C THR A 117 7.76 -1.79 5.88
N GLU A 118 7.57 -0.60 5.32
CA GLU A 118 6.29 -0.13 4.81
C GLU A 118 5.85 -0.90 3.56
N ALA A 119 6.77 -1.25 2.66
CA ALA A 119 6.49 -2.11 1.52
C ALA A 119 6.00 -3.50 1.97
N ALA A 120 6.64 -4.11 2.98
CA ALA A 120 6.19 -5.38 3.54
C ALA A 120 4.81 -5.29 4.21
N THR A 121 4.48 -4.14 4.80
CA THR A 121 3.14 -3.88 5.34
C THR A 121 2.11 -3.77 4.21
N LEU A 122 2.43 -3.04 3.14
CA LEU A 122 1.55 -2.90 1.98
C LEU A 122 1.31 -4.25 1.29
N ASP A 123 2.36 -5.08 1.09
CA ASP A 123 2.22 -6.44 0.55
C ASP A 123 1.23 -7.28 1.38
N THR A 124 1.38 -7.25 2.71
CA THR A 124 0.47 -7.95 3.65
C THR A 124 -0.97 -7.45 3.52
N VAL A 125 -1.17 -6.15 3.40
CA VAL A 125 -2.48 -5.53 3.25
C VAL A 125 -3.12 -5.93 1.93
N ILE A 126 -2.39 -5.88 0.81
CA ILE A 126 -2.89 -6.28 -0.50
C ILE A 126 -3.43 -7.71 -0.45
N ASP A 127 -2.63 -8.65 0.07
CA ASP A 127 -3.00 -10.07 0.10
C ASP A 127 -4.25 -10.33 0.97
N GLN A 128 -4.39 -9.65 2.11
CA GLN A 128 -5.54 -9.83 2.99
C GLN A 128 -6.80 -9.10 2.49
N ILE A 129 -6.66 -7.93 1.88
CA ILE A 129 -7.78 -7.19 1.29
C ILE A 129 -8.37 -7.97 0.10
N LYS A 130 -7.53 -8.58 -0.74
CA LYS A 130 -7.97 -9.44 -1.85
C LYS A 130 -8.80 -10.63 -1.41
N ALA A 131 -8.69 -11.07 -0.16
CA ALA A 131 -9.44 -12.21 0.39
C ALA A 131 -10.83 -11.83 0.91
N LEU A 132 -11.22 -10.56 0.90
CA LEU A 132 -12.54 -10.12 1.35
C LEU A 132 -13.61 -10.35 0.27
N ASP A 133 -14.78 -10.82 0.64
CA ASP A 133 -15.90 -11.14 -0.27
C ASP A 133 -16.35 -9.91 -1.10
N CYS A 134 -16.18 -8.71 -0.57
CA CYS A 134 -16.56 -7.46 -1.24
C CYS A 134 -15.48 -6.89 -2.18
N VAL A 135 -14.36 -7.59 -2.36
CA VAL A 135 -13.22 -7.17 -3.19
C VAL A 135 -13.14 -8.04 -4.44
N ASP A 136 -13.00 -7.41 -5.60
CA ASP A 136 -12.64 -8.12 -6.83
C ASP A 136 -11.11 -8.31 -6.86
N PRO A 137 -10.61 -9.54 -6.63
CA PRO A 137 -9.17 -9.79 -6.54
C PRO A 137 -8.40 -9.58 -7.85
N GLU A 138 -9.11 -9.53 -8.99
CA GLU A 138 -8.53 -9.31 -10.32
C GLU A 138 -8.43 -7.81 -10.67
N GLN A 139 -9.03 -6.94 -9.84
CA GLN A 139 -9.08 -5.49 -10.07
C GLN A 139 -8.56 -4.72 -8.85
N ILE A 140 -7.27 -4.88 -8.56
CA ILE A 140 -6.57 -4.18 -7.47
C ILE A 140 -5.75 -3.03 -8.04
N PHE A 141 -5.94 -1.86 -7.44
CA PHE A 141 -5.26 -0.62 -7.76
C PHE A 141 -4.55 -0.07 -6.53
N LEU A 142 -3.46 0.69 -6.73
CA LEU A 142 -2.81 1.42 -5.66
C LEU A 142 -2.93 2.93 -5.88
N LEU A 143 -3.11 3.67 -4.78
CA LEU A 143 -2.96 5.12 -4.75
C LEU A 143 -2.06 5.48 -3.59
N GLY A 144 -0.91 6.11 -3.88
CA GLY A 144 0.04 6.51 -2.85
C GLY A 144 0.38 7.99 -2.89
N GLU A 145 0.46 8.62 -1.72
CA GLU A 145 0.88 10.02 -1.58
C GLU A 145 2.26 10.14 -0.94
N SER A 146 3.11 11.02 -1.46
CA SER A 146 4.44 11.33 -0.91
C SER A 146 5.27 10.06 -0.67
N GLN A 147 5.70 9.74 0.55
CA GLN A 147 6.38 8.48 0.88
C GLN A 147 5.53 7.25 0.57
N GLY A 148 4.22 7.28 0.82
CA GLY A 148 3.31 6.21 0.40
C GLY A 148 3.31 6.02 -1.11
N GLY A 149 3.50 7.11 -1.89
CA GLY A 149 3.70 7.05 -3.33
C GLY A 149 5.00 6.32 -3.72
N PHE A 150 6.11 6.59 -3.04
CA PHE A 150 7.36 5.85 -3.22
C PHE A 150 7.17 4.36 -2.93
N VAL A 151 6.54 4.03 -1.79
CA VAL A 151 6.28 2.64 -1.37
C VAL A 151 5.34 1.93 -2.33
N SER A 152 4.25 2.58 -2.75
CA SER A 152 3.29 2.01 -3.72
C SER A 152 3.95 1.75 -5.08
N ALA A 153 4.80 2.66 -5.56
CA ALA A 153 5.55 2.48 -6.80
C ALA A 153 6.51 1.27 -6.71
N TYR A 154 7.26 1.16 -5.61
CA TYR A 154 8.17 0.04 -5.36
C TYR A 154 7.45 -1.31 -5.26
N VAL A 155 6.30 -1.35 -4.58
CA VAL A 155 5.50 -2.59 -4.45
C VAL A 155 4.87 -2.97 -5.77
N ALA A 156 4.24 -2.02 -6.49
CA ALA A 156 3.62 -2.27 -7.79
C ALA A 156 4.61 -2.88 -8.80
N ALA A 157 5.86 -2.38 -8.82
CA ALA A 157 6.91 -2.88 -9.71
C ALA A 157 7.34 -4.34 -9.46
N ARG A 158 6.94 -4.93 -8.34
CA ARG A 158 7.27 -6.29 -7.91
C ARG A 158 6.06 -7.23 -7.89
N ARG A 159 4.89 -6.72 -8.30
CA ARG A 159 3.61 -7.46 -8.29
C ARG A 159 2.96 -7.43 -9.67
N GLU A 160 2.41 -8.56 -10.08
CA GLU A 160 1.69 -8.69 -11.35
C GLU A 160 0.18 -8.40 -11.21
N ASP A 161 -0.34 -8.38 -9.97
CA ASP A 161 -1.76 -8.26 -9.67
C ASP A 161 -2.25 -6.81 -9.46
N ILE A 162 -1.36 -5.80 -9.56
CA ILE A 162 -1.74 -4.39 -9.52
C ILE A 162 -2.07 -3.91 -10.93
N GLN A 163 -3.32 -3.52 -11.18
CA GLN A 163 -3.84 -3.24 -12.52
C GLN A 163 -3.48 -1.84 -13.03
N ALA A 164 -3.45 -0.84 -12.15
CA ALA A 164 -2.96 0.51 -12.43
C ALA A 164 -2.52 1.20 -11.13
N LEU A 165 -1.72 2.26 -11.26
CA LEU A 165 -1.07 2.96 -10.16
C LEU A 165 -1.34 4.46 -10.23
N VAL A 166 -1.77 5.06 -9.12
CA VAL A 166 -1.90 6.52 -8.96
C VAL A 166 -0.89 6.99 -7.92
N LEU A 167 -0.09 7.99 -8.27
CA LEU A 167 0.93 8.56 -7.42
C LEU A 167 0.69 10.07 -7.23
N TYR A 168 0.49 10.50 -6.00
CA TYR A 168 0.40 11.91 -5.66
C TYR A 168 1.74 12.39 -5.12
N TYR A 169 2.38 13.33 -5.82
CA TYR A 169 3.67 13.92 -5.43
C TYR A 169 4.62 12.89 -4.79
N PRO A 170 4.91 11.75 -5.48
CA PRO A 170 5.66 10.62 -4.89
C PRO A 170 7.04 11.07 -4.44
N ALA A 171 7.44 10.71 -3.22
CA ALA A 171 8.68 11.19 -2.59
C ALA A 171 9.93 10.50 -3.16
N PHE A 172 10.13 10.54 -4.48
CA PHE A 172 11.34 10.00 -5.12
C PHE A 172 12.61 10.79 -4.77
N VAL A 173 12.47 11.98 -4.20
CA VAL A 173 13.56 12.76 -3.57
C VAL A 173 14.20 12.04 -2.38
N LEU A 174 13.49 11.13 -1.73
CA LEU A 174 13.87 10.47 -0.47
C LEU A 174 15.25 9.83 -0.52
N GLN A 175 15.67 9.27 -1.67
CA GLN A 175 16.99 8.68 -1.82
C GLN A 175 18.09 9.76 -1.88
N ASP A 176 17.84 10.88 -2.53
CA ASP A 176 18.80 11.99 -2.58
C ASP A 176 18.92 12.67 -1.20
N ASP A 177 17.80 12.85 -0.50
CA ASP A 177 17.80 13.29 0.89
C ASP A 177 18.58 12.34 1.81
N ALA A 178 18.44 11.05 1.61
CA ALA A 178 19.16 10.03 2.40
C ALA A 178 20.67 10.08 2.11
N LYS A 179 21.09 10.28 0.86
CA LYS A 179 22.51 10.47 0.48
C LYS A 179 23.11 11.73 1.10
N GLU A 180 22.37 12.85 1.04
CA GLU A 180 22.82 14.12 1.61
C GLU A 180 23.04 14.03 3.12
N ARG A 181 22.14 13.33 3.83
CA ARG A 181 22.25 13.12 5.28
C ARG A 181 23.27 12.05 5.69
N ASN A 182 23.75 11.24 4.76
CA ASN A 182 24.72 10.15 5.02
C ASN A 182 25.93 10.26 4.09
N PRO A 183 26.81 11.28 4.22
CA PRO A 183 28.02 11.40 3.39
C PRO A 183 28.87 10.14 3.44
N GLY A 184 29.34 9.64 2.29
CA GLY A 184 30.12 8.41 2.18
C GLY A 184 29.27 7.14 2.34
N TRP A 185 27.96 7.21 2.15
CA TRP A 185 27.00 6.09 2.28
C TRP A 185 27.36 4.85 1.45
N ASP A 186 28.09 5.04 0.34
CA ASP A 186 28.54 4.01 -0.60
C ASP A 186 29.98 3.54 -0.36
N GLU A 187 30.67 4.09 0.65
CA GLU A 187 32.02 3.66 1.00
C GLU A 187 32.02 2.33 1.77
N PRO A 188 33.00 1.45 1.53
CA PRO A 188 33.13 0.22 2.27
C PRO A 188 33.24 0.45 3.80
N GLY A 189 32.33 -0.19 4.56
CA GLY A 189 32.31 -0.07 6.02
C GLY A 189 31.53 1.13 6.55
N HIS A 190 30.81 1.87 5.71
CA HIS A 190 29.89 2.92 6.17
C HIS A 190 28.88 2.38 7.18
N VAL A 191 28.67 3.11 8.26
CA VAL A 191 27.70 2.77 9.33
C VAL A 191 26.65 3.86 9.39
N PHE A 192 25.44 3.52 8.94
CA PHE A 192 24.28 4.41 9.05
C PHE A 192 23.98 4.74 10.51
N GLN A 193 23.60 5.98 10.76
CA GLN A 193 23.26 6.47 12.10
C GLN A 193 21.77 6.80 12.19
N ASP A 194 21.24 6.77 13.41
CA ASP A 194 19.93 7.33 13.69
C ASP A 194 19.93 8.83 13.38
N ASP A 195 18.82 9.32 12.84
CA ASP A 195 18.60 10.76 12.61
C ASP A 195 17.51 11.28 13.58
N PRO A 196 17.91 11.76 14.77
CA PRO A 196 16.95 12.27 15.76
C PRO A 196 16.23 13.54 15.30
N SER A 197 16.83 14.30 14.39
CA SER A 197 16.22 15.53 13.86
C SER A 197 15.04 15.22 12.93
N PHE A 198 15.09 14.08 12.27
CA PHE A 198 14.02 13.55 11.44
C PHE A 198 13.16 12.48 12.16
N GLY A 199 13.59 12.05 13.34
CA GLY A 199 12.89 11.09 14.19
C GLY A 199 12.92 9.66 13.68
N VAL A 200 13.92 9.28 12.87
CA VAL A 200 14.08 7.94 12.27
C VAL A 200 15.38 7.29 12.73
N SER A 201 15.43 5.96 12.65
CA SER A 201 16.66 5.22 12.93
C SER A 201 17.48 4.99 11.65
N ALA A 202 18.69 4.46 11.85
CA ALA A 202 19.63 4.09 10.78
C ALA A 202 19.04 3.23 9.66
N ILE A 203 18.00 2.41 9.96
CA ILE A 203 17.35 1.57 8.95
C ILE A 203 16.65 2.39 7.86
N TYR A 204 16.20 3.60 8.18
CA TYR A 204 15.48 4.45 7.24
C TYR A 204 16.34 4.81 6.02
N ALA A 205 17.53 5.34 6.27
CA ALA A 205 18.47 5.68 5.20
C ALA A 205 19.07 4.43 4.55
N ARG A 206 19.48 3.44 5.37
CA ARG A 206 20.04 2.19 4.86
C ARG A 206 19.12 1.50 3.86
N ASP A 207 17.84 1.36 4.20
CA ASP A 207 16.88 0.66 3.36
C ASP A 207 16.53 1.50 2.11
N ALA A 208 16.43 2.83 2.26
CA ALA A 208 16.21 3.72 1.13
C ALA A 208 17.34 3.70 0.10
N LEU A 209 18.59 3.51 0.55
CA LEU A 209 19.79 3.48 -0.29
C LEU A 209 20.22 2.08 -0.71
N SER A 210 19.46 1.04 -0.35
CA SER A 210 19.78 -0.35 -0.72
C SER A 210 19.42 -0.71 -2.17
N PHE A 211 18.74 0.17 -2.89
CA PHE A 211 18.33 -0.01 -4.30
C PHE A 211 18.13 1.37 -4.96
N ASP A 212 18.04 1.41 -6.28
CA ASP A 212 17.62 2.61 -7.03
C ASP A 212 16.12 2.52 -7.34
N ILE A 213 15.34 3.52 -6.92
CA ILE A 213 13.88 3.52 -7.13
C ILE A 213 13.54 3.63 -8.62
N TYR A 214 14.30 4.37 -9.42
CA TYR A 214 14.02 4.53 -10.83
C TYR A 214 14.33 3.25 -11.62
N GLU A 215 15.36 2.48 -11.22
CA GLU A 215 15.58 1.14 -11.76
C GLU A 215 14.45 0.16 -11.33
N ALA A 216 14.00 0.28 -10.09
CA ALA A 216 12.93 -0.58 -9.59
C ALA A 216 11.61 -0.35 -10.34
N ILE A 217 11.17 0.92 -10.48
CA ILE A 217 9.88 1.26 -11.10
C ILE A 217 9.84 1.00 -12.61
N ALA A 218 10.99 0.92 -13.28
CA ALA A 218 11.08 0.52 -14.69
C ALA A 218 10.49 -0.88 -14.97
N ASN A 219 10.33 -1.72 -13.95
CA ASN A 219 9.73 -3.04 -14.07
C ASN A 219 8.19 -3.03 -13.96
N TYR A 220 7.56 -1.89 -13.78
CA TYR A 220 6.11 -1.78 -13.80
C TYR A 220 5.62 -1.36 -15.19
N HIS A 221 5.01 -2.28 -15.92
CA HIS A 221 4.63 -2.15 -17.33
C HIS A 221 3.16 -1.82 -17.56
N ARG A 222 2.43 -1.42 -16.50
CA ARG A 222 1.04 -0.98 -16.60
C ARG A 222 0.91 0.52 -16.46
N ASP A 223 -0.29 1.03 -16.64
CA ASP A 223 -0.55 2.47 -16.66
C ASP A 223 -0.36 3.12 -15.28
N VAL A 224 0.29 4.28 -15.28
CA VAL A 224 0.59 5.09 -14.11
C VAL A 224 0.09 6.52 -14.30
N LEU A 225 -0.70 7.00 -13.35
CA LEU A 225 -1.01 8.42 -13.23
C LEU A 225 -0.16 9.05 -12.13
N ILE A 226 0.60 10.07 -12.45
CA ILE A 226 1.29 10.92 -11.47
C ILE A 226 0.58 12.26 -11.40
N VAL A 227 0.23 12.72 -10.19
CA VAL A 227 -0.37 14.04 -9.96
C VAL A 227 0.54 14.83 -9.03
N HIS A 228 1.00 16.01 -9.46
CA HIS A 228 1.97 16.79 -8.72
C HIS A 228 1.64 18.29 -8.76
N GLY A 229 1.94 19.02 -7.69
CA GLY A 229 1.81 20.47 -7.65
C GLY A 229 3.08 21.15 -8.18
N ASP A 230 2.92 22.23 -8.97
CA ASP A 230 4.06 22.97 -9.53
C ASP A 230 4.80 23.85 -8.51
N ARG A 231 4.24 24.03 -7.30
CA ARG A 231 4.86 24.76 -6.18
C ARG A 231 5.24 23.87 -5.02
N ASP A 232 5.41 22.57 -5.27
CA ASP A 232 5.87 21.64 -4.26
C ASP A 232 7.34 21.89 -3.91
N THR A 233 7.59 22.35 -2.68
CA THR A 233 8.93 22.63 -2.15
C THR A 233 9.47 21.49 -1.28
N VAL A 234 8.67 20.47 -1.01
CA VAL A 234 9.07 19.28 -0.24
C VAL A 234 9.57 18.19 -1.19
N VAL A 235 8.81 17.91 -2.24
CA VAL A 235 9.22 17.03 -3.33
C VAL A 235 9.18 17.85 -4.62
N PRO A 236 10.33 18.30 -5.13
CA PRO A 236 10.37 19.04 -6.39
C PRO A 236 9.76 18.27 -7.57
N LEU A 237 9.00 18.96 -8.42
CA LEU A 237 8.29 18.39 -9.57
C LEU A 237 9.18 17.55 -10.49
N ILE A 238 10.47 17.92 -10.60
CA ILE A 238 11.46 17.24 -11.45
C ILE A 238 11.57 15.73 -11.16
N TYR A 239 11.32 15.30 -9.91
CA TYR A 239 11.33 13.88 -9.57
C TYR A 239 10.17 13.10 -10.22
N SER A 240 9.01 13.71 -10.35
CA SER A 240 7.89 13.14 -11.09
C SER A 240 8.10 13.17 -12.60
N GLU A 241 8.68 14.25 -13.14
CA GLU A 241 9.07 14.34 -14.55
C GLU A 241 10.07 13.25 -14.93
N ARG A 242 11.06 13.00 -14.06
CA ARG A 242 11.98 11.88 -14.24
C ARG A 242 11.26 10.53 -14.20
N ALA A 243 10.33 10.31 -13.27
CA ALA A 243 9.58 9.06 -13.17
C ALA A 243 8.77 8.78 -14.45
N VAL A 244 8.12 9.79 -15.02
CA VAL A 244 7.40 9.66 -16.30
C VAL A 244 8.32 9.19 -17.43
N SER A 245 9.58 9.62 -17.43
CA SER A 245 10.56 9.19 -18.45
C SER A 245 11.05 7.75 -18.26
N VAL A 246 10.78 7.14 -17.11
CA VAL A 246 11.22 5.79 -16.74
C VAL A 246 10.12 4.77 -16.97
N TYR A 247 8.86 5.09 -16.62
CA TYR A 247 7.72 4.21 -16.84
C TYR A 247 7.42 4.05 -18.34
N ASP A 248 7.01 2.87 -18.77
CA ASP A 248 6.57 2.63 -20.15
C ASP A 248 5.27 3.40 -20.49
N HIS A 249 4.37 3.50 -19.51
CA HIS A 249 3.03 4.07 -19.65
C HIS A 249 2.70 4.97 -18.46
N ALA A 250 3.19 6.21 -18.46
CA ALA A 250 2.89 7.16 -17.40
C ALA A 250 2.36 8.49 -17.94
N GLU A 251 1.37 9.05 -17.24
CA GLU A 251 0.84 10.38 -17.45
C GLU A 251 1.12 11.26 -16.25
N LEU A 252 1.62 12.49 -16.45
CA LEU A 252 1.79 13.52 -15.43
C LEU A 252 0.69 14.57 -15.53
N LYS A 253 -0.07 14.75 -14.47
CA LYS A 253 -1.01 15.86 -14.29
C LYS A 253 -0.45 16.84 -13.29
N VAL A 254 -0.19 18.06 -13.74
CA VAL A 254 0.29 19.13 -12.86
C VAL A 254 -0.91 19.92 -12.32
N VAL A 255 -0.95 20.09 -10.99
CA VAL A 255 -1.94 20.94 -10.32
C VAL A 255 -1.31 22.32 -10.10
N GLU A 256 -1.72 23.27 -10.94
CA GLU A 256 -1.17 24.62 -10.93
C GLU A 256 -1.38 25.32 -9.58
N GLY A 257 -0.32 25.94 -9.07
CA GLY A 257 -0.31 26.67 -7.82
C GLY A 257 -0.33 25.82 -6.55
N ALA A 258 -0.38 24.49 -6.67
CA ALA A 258 -0.41 23.59 -5.53
C ALA A 258 1.00 23.28 -5.00
N GLY A 259 1.14 23.23 -3.68
CA GLY A 259 2.32 22.76 -2.95
C GLY A 259 2.22 21.27 -2.60
N HIS A 260 3.05 20.84 -1.62
CA HIS A 260 3.03 19.48 -1.12
C HIS A 260 1.76 19.18 -0.31
N GLY A 261 1.03 18.13 -0.69
CA GLY A 261 -0.20 17.72 -0.01
C GLY A 261 -1.46 18.37 -0.55
N PHE A 262 -2.38 17.57 -1.05
CA PHE A 262 -3.70 18.00 -1.54
C PHE A 262 -4.75 17.86 -0.45
N TYR A 263 -4.57 18.56 0.68
CA TYR A 263 -5.37 18.35 1.89
C TYR A 263 -6.84 18.75 1.75
N SER A 264 -7.13 19.78 0.98
CA SER A 264 -8.48 20.34 0.83
C SER A 264 -8.57 21.30 -0.35
N GLY A 265 -9.76 21.85 -0.57
CA GLY A 265 -9.99 22.89 -1.56
C GLY A 265 -9.88 22.38 -3.01
N GLU A 266 -9.41 23.26 -3.88
CA GLU A 266 -9.34 22.98 -5.29
C GLU A 266 -8.27 21.92 -5.64
N PRO A 267 -7.05 21.91 -5.06
CA PRO A 267 -6.07 20.85 -5.31
C PRO A 267 -6.60 19.44 -4.96
N PHE A 268 -7.32 19.28 -3.83
CA PHE A 268 -7.94 18.02 -3.47
C PHE A 268 -9.01 17.59 -4.49
N ARG A 269 -9.89 18.53 -4.88
CA ARG A 269 -10.97 18.25 -5.83
C ARG A 269 -10.43 17.84 -7.19
N ILE A 270 -9.42 18.57 -7.71
CA ILE A 270 -8.81 18.31 -9.02
C ILE A 270 -8.07 16.98 -9.01
N SER A 271 -7.18 16.76 -8.03
CA SER A 271 -6.40 15.53 -7.95
C SER A 271 -7.28 14.30 -7.78
N THR A 272 -8.31 14.38 -6.92
CA THR A 272 -9.27 13.29 -6.72
C THR A 272 -10.06 13.01 -7.99
N GLN A 273 -10.40 14.05 -8.77
CA GLN A 273 -11.09 13.85 -10.04
C GLN A 273 -10.17 13.16 -11.06
N PHE A 274 -8.91 13.56 -11.18
CA PHE A 274 -7.94 12.86 -12.03
C PHE A 274 -7.80 11.39 -11.66
N ALA A 275 -7.70 11.07 -10.36
CA ALA A 275 -7.62 9.69 -9.91
C ALA A 275 -8.88 8.89 -10.26
N LYS A 276 -10.08 9.46 -10.04
CA LYS A 276 -11.35 8.79 -10.40
C LYS A 276 -11.45 8.51 -11.89
N ASP A 277 -11.14 9.50 -12.72
CA ASP A 277 -11.23 9.37 -14.16
C ASP A 277 -10.26 8.30 -14.68
N PHE A 278 -9.00 8.36 -14.21
CA PHE A 278 -7.98 7.39 -14.57
C PHE A 278 -8.34 5.97 -14.11
N LEU A 279 -8.71 5.77 -12.85
CA LEU A 279 -9.04 4.44 -12.32
C LEU A 279 -10.28 3.85 -12.99
N THR A 280 -11.29 4.67 -13.29
CA THR A 280 -12.52 4.23 -13.98
C THR A 280 -12.23 3.69 -15.39
N MET A 281 -11.26 4.25 -16.10
CA MET A 281 -10.85 3.75 -17.43
C MET A 281 -10.18 2.37 -17.37
N HIS A 282 -9.74 1.93 -16.20
CA HIS A 282 -9.03 0.66 -16.00
C HIS A 282 -9.91 -0.44 -15.36
N ILE A 283 -11.19 -0.17 -15.11
CA ILE A 283 -12.16 -1.20 -14.71
C ILE A 283 -12.44 -2.11 -15.91
N LYS A 284 -12.39 -3.43 -15.68
CA LYS A 284 -12.68 -4.46 -16.71
C LYS A 284 -14.14 -4.85 -16.72
#